data_2abc61d71cacc80f4ee9a5059278f9d1
#
_entry.id   2abc61d71cacc80f4ee9a5059278f9d1
#
_cell.length_a   1.000
_cell.length_b   1.000
_cell.length_c   1.000
_cell.angle_alpha   90.00
_cell.angle_beta   90.00
_cell.angle_gamma   90.00
#
_symmetry.space_group_name_H-M   'P 1'
#
loop_
_entity.id
_entity.type
_entity.pdbx_description
1 polymer ?
#
loop_
_entity_poly.entity_id
_entity_poly.type
_entity_poly.pdbx_seq_one_letter_code
_entity_poly.pdbx_strand_id
1 'polypeptide(L)'
;MYQEQRLEKILTLLEERGKLSVKEMVDELGVSKDTVRRDFDCLSQRNLAQRTHGGILPVKNTTVLGFQERQKGLTEDKKKMADLALSLVKDQSLLFFDVSTLMLEVSQKLTKKVIVYSHSLDNALVLSGKEGVDFHLLGGRFYSKNRFYYSLHEAQLLQHLQFDLAFFGAASLSQGVVSYEDEEDVAVKQLAMQAARTKILIAESDKYEKHSKYILGKIEDFDYWITDKEPDPDLVESLKDKVTILYDGKDSDYE
;
A
#
# COMPACT_ATOMS: atom_id res chain seq x y z
N MET A 1 24.46 -24.12 14.67
CA MET A 1 23.80 -22.94 14.02
C MET A 1 24.05 -21.72 14.90
N TYR A 2 24.57 -20.63 14.34
CA TYR A 2 24.82 -19.37 15.07
C TYR A 2 23.49 -18.66 15.41
N GLN A 3 23.53 -17.77 16.41
CA GLN A 3 22.30 -17.09 16.88
C GLN A 3 21.59 -16.33 15.78
N GLU A 4 22.29 -15.50 15.00
CA GLU A 4 21.64 -14.70 13.94
C GLU A 4 20.95 -15.58 12.88
N GLN A 5 21.55 -16.72 12.51
CA GLN A 5 20.93 -17.67 11.59
C GLN A 5 19.64 -18.30 12.16
N ARG A 6 19.61 -18.51 13.51
CA ARG A 6 18.39 -18.98 14.16
C ARG A 6 17.32 -17.92 14.18
N LEU A 7 17.69 -16.66 14.48
CA LEU A 7 16.75 -15.54 14.48
C LEU A 7 16.12 -15.33 13.09
N GLU A 8 16.90 -15.39 12.03
CA GLU A 8 16.40 -15.32 10.64
C GLU A 8 15.43 -16.47 10.35
N LYS A 9 15.79 -17.70 10.68
CA LYS A 9 14.91 -18.86 10.46
C LYS A 9 13.61 -18.75 11.26
N ILE A 10 13.68 -18.26 12.50
CA ILE A 10 12.48 -18.02 13.34
C ILE A 10 11.58 -16.97 12.69
N LEU A 11 12.12 -15.89 12.17
CA LEU A 11 11.33 -14.85 11.51
C LEU A 11 10.63 -15.35 10.25
N THR A 12 11.35 -16.10 9.39
CA THR A 12 10.75 -16.72 8.20
C THR A 12 9.58 -17.63 8.56
N LEU A 13 9.79 -18.53 9.55
CA LEU A 13 8.72 -19.42 10.02
C LEU A 13 7.56 -18.66 10.68
N LEU A 14 7.84 -17.54 11.33
CA LEU A 14 6.81 -16.68 11.95
C LEU A 14 5.94 -16.00 10.91
N GLU A 15 6.54 -15.55 9.80
CA GLU A 15 5.78 -15.00 8.65
C GLU A 15 4.90 -16.06 8.00
N GLU A 16 5.44 -17.28 7.78
CA GLU A 16 4.69 -18.37 7.15
C GLU A 16 3.53 -18.91 8.01
N ARG A 17 3.72 -19.04 9.33
CA ARG A 17 2.79 -19.74 10.23
C ARG A 17 1.92 -18.81 11.09
N GLY A 18 2.22 -17.51 11.11
CA GLY A 18 1.49 -16.50 11.87
C GLY A 18 1.63 -16.58 13.38
N LYS A 19 2.18 -17.67 13.94
CA LYS A 19 2.51 -17.86 15.36
C LYS A 19 3.52 -18.98 15.51
N LEU A 20 4.40 -18.86 16.51
CA LEU A 20 5.35 -19.93 16.86
C LEU A 20 5.37 -20.15 18.37
N SER A 21 5.32 -21.41 18.79
CA SER A 21 5.50 -21.81 20.20
C SER A 21 6.95 -22.19 20.49
N VAL A 22 7.35 -22.05 21.76
CA VAL A 22 8.69 -22.50 22.21
C VAL A 22 8.89 -24.00 21.93
N LYS A 23 7.84 -24.83 22.07
CA LYS A 23 7.92 -26.27 21.87
C LYS A 23 8.22 -26.59 20.38
N GLU A 24 7.47 -26.02 19.46
CA GLU A 24 7.69 -26.20 18.02
C GLU A 24 9.09 -25.79 17.60
N MET A 25 9.61 -24.67 18.12
CA MET A 25 10.93 -24.20 17.79
C MET A 25 12.07 -25.03 18.40
N VAL A 26 11.88 -25.67 19.53
CA VAL A 26 12.84 -26.64 20.08
C VAL A 26 12.99 -27.82 19.11
N ASP A 27 11.89 -28.35 18.62
CA ASP A 27 11.87 -29.48 17.69
C ASP A 27 12.44 -29.09 16.32
N GLU A 28 12.08 -27.89 15.81
CA GLU A 28 12.50 -27.40 14.49
C GLU A 28 13.98 -27.01 14.41
N LEU A 29 14.52 -26.41 15.49
CA LEU A 29 15.88 -25.87 15.53
C LEU A 29 16.89 -26.82 16.18
N GLY A 30 16.43 -27.85 16.88
CA GLY A 30 17.28 -28.80 17.59
C GLY A 30 18.08 -28.18 18.74
N VAL A 31 17.54 -27.15 19.39
CA VAL A 31 18.20 -26.42 20.50
C VAL A 31 17.39 -26.48 21.78
N SER A 32 18.02 -26.12 22.91
CA SER A 32 17.34 -26.16 24.21
C SER A 32 16.19 -25.15 24.31
N LYS A 33 15.22 -25.45 25.15
CA LYS A 33 14.09 -24.57 25.47
C LYS A 33 14.53 -23.17 25.91
N ASP A 34 15.62 -23.10 26.66
CA ASP A 34 16.16 -21.82 27.15
C ASP A 34 16.82 -21.02 26.04
N THR A 35 17.45 -21.70 25.07
CA THR A 35 18.01 -21.05 23.87
C THR A 35 16.88 -20.42 23.06
N VAL A 36 15.79 -21.17 22.77
CA VAL A 36 14.62 -20.63 22.04
C VAL A 36 13.99 -19.44 22.79
N ARG A 37 13.87 -19.53 24.11
CA ARG A 37 13.33 -18.42 24.90
C ARG A 37 14.17 -17.16 24.78
N ARG A 38 15.52 -17.28 24.85
CA ARG A 38 16.44 -16.14 24.67
C ARG A 38 16.36 -15.58 23.26
N ASP A 39 16.26 -16.44 22.25
CA ASP A 39 16.09 -15.99 20.87
C ASP A 39 14.77 -15.23 20.67
N PHE A 40 13.66 -15.71 21.26
CA PHE A 40 12.38 -15.02 21.26
C PHE A 40 12.42 -13.69 22.02
N ASP A 41 13.11 -13.64 23.16
CA ASP A 41 13.29 -12.41 23.93
C ASP A 41 14.15 -11.40 23.15
N CYS A 42 15.19 -11.86 22.45
CA CYS A 42 16.00 -11.04 21.56
C CYS A 42 15.17 -10.44 20.41
N LEU A 43 14.35 -11.25 19.74
CA LEU A 43 13.45 -10.78 18.68
C LEU A 43 12.43 -9.76 19.21
N SER A 44 11.91 -9.99 20.41
CA SER A 44 10.97 -9.06 21.04
C SER A 44 11.63 -7.74 21.44
N GLN A 45 12.86 -7.77 21.98
CA GLN A 45 13.63 -6.55 22.29
C GLN A 45 14.00 -5.75 21.03
N ARG A 46 14.20 -6.43 19.89
CA ARG A 46 14.44 -5.81 18.59
C ARG A 46 13.14 -5.35 17.91
N ASN A 47 11.96 -5.49 18.54
CA ASN A 47 10.64 -5.23 17.96
C ASN A 47 10.36 -6.02 16.66
N LEU A 48 10.92 -7.20 16.51
CA LEU A 48 10.73 -8.08 15.36
C LEU A 48 9.65 -9.15 15.60
N ALA A 49 9.28 -9.39 16.85
CA ALA A 49 8.21 -10.31 17.24
C ALA A 49 7.57 -9.87 18.57
N GLN A 50 6.29 -10.18 18.75
CA GLN A 50 5.57 -9.93 20.01
C GLN A 50 5.60 -11.16 20.91
N ARG A 51 6.09 -11.03 22.15
CA ARG A 51 6.11 -12.11 23.14
C ARG A 51 4.70 -12.47 23.61
N THR A 52 4.47 -13.79 23.76
CA THR A 52 3.28 -14.35 24.42
C THR A 52 3.70 -15.32 25.54
N HIS A 53 2.75 -15.82 26.36
CA HIS A 53 3.02 -16.75 27.46
C HIS A 53 3.72 -18.07 27.02
N GLY A 54 3.60 -18.48 25.77
CA GLY A 54 4.13 -19.76 25.29
C GLY A 54 4.93 -19.67 24.00
N GLY A 55 5.09 -18.48 23.41
CA GLY A 55 5.70 -18.32 22.08
C GLY A 55 5.89 -16.87 21.65
N ILE A 56 5.81 -16.65 20.36
CA ILE A 56 5.82 -15.34 19.71
C ILE A 56 4.75 -15.25 18.64
N LEU A 57 4.29 -14.02 18.40
CA LEU A 57 3.45 -13.60 17.29
C LEU A 57 4.21 -12.59 16.43
N PRO A 58 3.85 -12.41 15.16
CA PRO A 58 4.33 -11.27 14.40
C PRO A 58 4.02 -9.97 15.15
N VAL A 59 4.90 -9.01 15.08
CA VAL A 59 4.57 -7.65 15.52
C VAL A 59 3.48 -7.15 14.57
N LYS A 60 2.28 -6.87 15.11
CA LYS A 60 1.29 -6.10 14.37
C LYS A 60 1.86 -4.70 14.18
N ASN A 61 2.46 -4.47 13.02
CA ASN A 61 2.98 -3.17 12.67
C ASN A 61 1.80 -2.24 12.36
N THR A 62 1.20 -1.67 13.42
CA THR A 62 0.15 -0.66 13.29
C THR A 62 0.72 0.69 12.83
N THR A 63 2.05 0.83 12.83
CA THR A 63 2.75 2.04 12.39
C THR A 63 2.95 2.01 10.88
N VAL A 64 2.59 3.10 10.21
CA VAL A 64 2.85 3.28 8.78
C VAL A 64 4.34 3.53 8.55
N LEU A 65 4.97 2.62 7.81
CA LEU A 65 6.39 2.73 7.43
C LEU A 65 6.61 3.88 6.43
N GLY A 66 7.80 4.43 6.41
CA GLY A 66 8.21 5.41 5.40
C GLY A 66 8.28 4.79 4.00
N PHE A 67 8.27 5.64 2.95
CA PHE A 67 8.21 5.20 1.56
C PHE A 67 9.35 4.23 1.19
N GLN A 68 10.59 4.53 1.56
CA GLN A 68 11.76 3.69 1.24
C GLN A 68 11.70 2.30 1.88
N GLU A 69 11.15 2.19 3.10
CA GLU A 69 10.97 0.91 3.78
C GLU A 69 9.89 0.07 3.10
N ARG A 70 8.79 0.72 2.66
CA ARG A 70 7.70 0.06 1.91
C ARG A 70 8.15 -0.42 0.53
N GLN A 71 9.07 0.29 -0.13
CA GLN A 71 9.59 -0.07 -1.45
C GLN A 71 10.37 -1.39 -1.44
N LYS A 72 11.03 -1.72 -0.32
CA LYS A 72 11.75 -3.00 -0.18
C LYS A 72 10.83 -4.23 -0.19
N GLY A 73 9.55 -4.05 0.05
CA GLY A 73 8.52 -5.10 0.11
C GLY A 73 7.73 -5.24 -1.21
N LEU A 74 8.37 -5.08 -2.38
CA LEU A 74 7.68 -5.32 -3.66
C LEU A 74 7.45 -6.82 -3.83
N THR A 75 6.19 -7.24 -3.77
CA THR A 75 5.75 -8.64 -3.91
C THR A 75 5.16 -8.89 -5.29
N GLU A 76 5.00 -10.18 -5.68
CA GLU A 76 4.29 -10.54 -6.92
C GLU A 76 2.84 -10.04 -6.90
N ASP A 77 2.20 -10.02 -5.73
CA ASP A 77 0.83 -9.51 -5.59
C ASP A 77 0.75 -8.02 -5.94
N LYS A 78 1.72 -7.20 -5.53
CA LYS A 78 1.80 -5.79 -5.94
C LYS A 78 1.93 -5.61 -7.44
N LYS A 79 2.68 -6.49 -8.11
CA LYS A 79 2.82 -6.45 -9.56
C LYS A 79 1.50 -6.76 -10.26
N LYS A 80 0.75 -7.76 -9.75
CA LYS A 80 -0.59 -8.12 -10.25
C LYS A 80 -1.61 -6.99 -10.01
N MET A 81 -1.59 -6.38 -8.83
CA MET A 81 -2.42 -5.20 -8.54
C MET A 81 -2.12 -4.03 -9.49
N ALA A 82 -0.84 -3.82 -9.83
CA ALA A 82 -0.45 -2.80 -10.80
C ALA A 82 -0.95 -3.14 -12.22
N ASP A 83 -0.94 -4.41 -12.62
CA ASP A 83 -1.47 -4.85 -13.91
C ASP A 83 -3.00 -4.67 -13.99
N LEU A 84 -3.73 -4.98 -12.92
CA LEU A 84 -5.17 -4.68 -12.80
C LEU A 84 -5.45 -3.18 -12.90
N ALA A 85 -4.65 -2.34 -12.24
CA ALA A 85 -4.80 -0.88 -12.35
C ALA A 85 -4.58 -0.39 -13.78
N LEU A 86 -3.55 -0.91 -14.48
CA LEU A 86 -3.24 -0.55 -15.85
C LEU A 86 -4.27 -1.03 -16.87
N SER A 87 -5.01 -2.10 -16.58
CA SER A 87 -6.11 -2.57 -17.43
C SER A 87 -7.24 -1.54 -17.56
N LEU A 88 -7.43 -0.70 -16.54
CA LEU A 88 -8.44 0.37 -16.54
C LEU A 88 -8.00 1.63 -17.33
N VAL A 89 -6.69 1.80 -17.58
CA VAL A 89 -6.15 2.96 -18.26
C VAL A 89 -6.39 2.84 -19.77
N LYS A 90 -6.83 3.94 -20.39
CA LYS A 90 -6.97 4.06 -21.87
C LYS A 90 -5.98 5.08 -22.40
N ASP A 91 -5.63 4.95 -23.69
CA ASP A 91 -4.82 5.98 -24.35
C ASP A 91 -5.52 7.35 -24.31
N GLN A 92 -4.73 8.40 -24.20
CA GLN A 92 -5.16 9.80 -24.12
C GLN A 92 -5.93 10.15 -22.83
N SER A 93 -5.95 9.28 -21.82
CA SER A 93 -6.56 9.60 -20.53
C SER A 93 -5.77 10.65 -19.77
N LEU A 94 -6.49 11.51 -19.03
CA LEU A 94 -5.96 12.41 -18.02
C LEU A 94 -6.02 11.70 -16.67
N LEU A 95 -4.86 11.47 -16.06
CA LEU A 95 -4.70 10.64 -14.86
C LEU A 95 -4.17 11.44 -13.67
N PHE A 96 -4.63 11.11 -12.47
CA PHE A 96 -3.96 11.48 -11.23
C PHE A 96 -3.33 10.24 -10.58
N PHE A 97 -2.03 10.32 -10.26
CA PHE A 97 -1.28 9.29 -9.56
C PHE A 97 -0.85 9.76 -8.17
N ASP A 98 -1.29 9.06 -7.17
CA ASP A 98 -0.96 9.25 -5.76
C ASP A 98 0.49 8.90 -5.41
N VAL A 99 0.86 9.14 -4.16
CA VAL A 99 2.15 8.80 -3.55
C VAL A 99 2.07 7.46 -2.85
N SER A 100 2.38 6.39 -3.57
CA SER A 100 2.49 5.05 -2.99
C SER A 100 3.49 4.19 -3.73
N THR A 101 3.97 3.13 -3.09
CA THR A 101 4.87 2.17 -3.73
C THR A 101 4.18 1.37 -4.83
N LEU A 102 2.86 1.17 -4.71
CA LEU A 102 2.04 0.58 -5.77
C LEU A 102 1.92 1.51 -6.97
N MET A 103 1.73 2.82 -6.75
CA MET A 103 1.70 3.77 -7.87
C MET A 103 3.04 3.89 -8.56
N LEU A 104 4.16 3.73 -7.85
CA LEU A 104 5.48 3.64 -8.48
C LEU A 104 5.57 2.42 -9.42
N GLU A 105 5.05 1.26 -9.00
CA GLU A 105 5.01 0.06 -9.85
C GLU A 105 4.11 0.27 -11.09
N VAL A 106 2.93 0.86 -10.92
CA VAL A 106 2.05 1.27 -12.02
C VAL A 106 2.78 2.21 -12.97
N SER A 107 3.49 3.21 -12.44
CA SER A 107 4.28 4.17 -13.23
C SER A 107 5.39 3.49 -14.03
N GLN A 108 6.08 2.50 -13.45
CA GLN A 108 7.12 1.74 -14.14
C GLN A 108 6.57 0.91 -15.30
N LYS A 109 5.41 0.30 -15.14
CA LYS A 109 4.77 -0.57 -16.15
C LYS A 109 3.92 0.20 -17.18
N LEU A 110 3.60 1.47 -16.95
CA LEU A 110 2.74 2.27 -17.81
C LEU A 110 3.35 2.39 -19.24
N THR A 111 2.62 1.98 -20.26
CA THR A 111 3.02 2.04 -21.67
C THR A 111 2.06 2.84 -22.56
N LYS A 112 0.94 3.29 -21.99
CA LYS A 112 -0.09 4.07 -22.68
C LYS A 112 0.34 5.51 -22.91
N LYS A 113 -0.19 6.14 -23.94
CA LYS A 113 -0.02 7.58 -24.20
C LYS A 113 -1.03 8.35 -23.36
N VAL A 114 -0.55 9.02 -22.30
CA VAL A 114 -1.43 9.64 -21.29
C VAL A 114 -0.85 10.95 -20.77
N ILE A 115 -1.69 11.74 -20.11
CA ILE A 115 -1.28 12.90 -19.32
C ILE A 115 -1.40 12.49 -17.85
N VAL A 116 -0.35 12.67 -17.05
CA VAL A 116 -0.31 12.25 -15.65
C VAL A 116 0.04 13.43 -14.74
N TYR A 117 -0.80 13.71 -13.77
CA TYR A 117 -0.52 14.62 -12.65
C TYR A 117 -0.16 13.81 -11.41
N SER A 118 0.88 14.22 -10.71
CA SER A 118 1.28 13.62 -9.44
C SER A 118 2.08 14.60 -8.59
N HIS A 119 2.03 14.43 -7.27
CA HIS A 119 2.90 15.15 -6.33
C HIS A 119 4.04 14.27 -5.78
N SER A 120 4.22 13.07 -6.34
CA SER A 120 5.27 12.11 -5.96
C SER A 120 6.60 12.40 -6.66
N LEU A 121 7.68 12.50 -5.89
CA LEU A 121 9.03 12.54 -6.45
C LEU A 121 9.36 11.27 -7.24
N ASP A 122 8.94 10.11 -6.74
CA ASP A 122 9.31 8.83 -7.36
C ASP A 122 8.57 8.60 -8.69
N ASN A 123 7.30 8.99 -8.76
CA ASN A 123 6.57 9.00 -10.03
C ASN A 123 7.22 9.98 -11.02
N ALA A 124 7.67 11.17 -10.55
CA ALA A 124 8.36 12.14 -11.40
C ALA A 124 9.64 11.58 -12.01
N LEU A 125 10.46 10.88 -11.22
CA LEU A 125 11.70 10.27 -11.68
C LEU A 125 11.47 9.20 -12.76
N VAL A 126 10.36 8.46 -12.68
CA VAL A 126 10.03 7.39 -13.64
C VAL A 126 9.34 7.95 -14.87
N LEU A 127 8.38 8.87 -14.70
CA LEU A 127 7.47 9.27 -15.77
C LEU A 127 8.00 10.42 -16.62
N SER A 128 8.85 11.30 -16.08
CA SER A 128 9.36 12.49 -16.80
C SER A 128 10.19 12.18 -18.05
N GLY A 129 10.78 10.99 -18.14
CA GLY A 129 11.55 10.55 -19.30
C GLY A 129 10.84 9.48 -20.14
N LYS A 130 9.58 9.16 -19.85
CA LYS A 130 8.86 8.05 -20.47
C LYS A 130 8.16 8.50 -21.73
N GLU A 131 8.46 7.85 -22.86
CA GLU A 131 7.85 8.16 -24.15
C GLU A 131 6.31 7.97 -24.08
N GLY A 132 5.57 8.93 -24.62
CA GLY A 132 4.11 8.90 -24.63
C GLY A 132 3.43 9.40 -23.35
N VAL A 133 4.19 9.76 -22.32
CA VAL A 133 3.66 10.31 -21.07
C VAL A 133 3.96 11.80 -20.99
N ASP A 134 2.90 12.63 -20.93
CA ASP A 134 3.00 14.04 -20.58
C ASP A 134 2.84 14.16 -19.05
N PHE A 135 3.96 14.37 -18.35
CA PHE A 135 3.99 14.32 -16.90
C PHE A 135 4.02 15.70 -16.24
N HIS A 136 3.08 15.96 -15.34
CA HIS A 136 2.95 17.19 -14.58
C HIS A 136 3.22 16.93 -13.09
N LEU A 137 4.31 17.49 -12.57
CA LEU A 137 4.62 17.44 -11.14
C LEU A 137 3.95 18.61 -10.42
N LEU A 138 3.08 18.30 -9.45
CA LEU A 138 2.60 19.29 -8.47
C LEU A 138 3.73 19.54 -7.48
N GLY A 139 4.38 20.69 -7.61
CA GLY A 139 5.57 21.06 -6.87
C GLY A 139 5.30 21.63 -5.48
N GLY A 140 6.34 22.25 -4.90
CA GLY A 140 6.26 22.92 -3.60
C GLY A 140 7.27 22.43 -2.58
N ARG A 141 6.91 22.45 -1.28
CA ARG A 141 7.75 21.94 -0.20
C ARG A 141 7.86 20.42 -0.27
N PHE A 142 9.07 19.88 -0.14
CA PHE A 142 9.33 18.46 -0.16
C PHE A 142 9.19 17.83 1.23
N TYR A 143 8.43 16.73 1.32
CA TYR A 143 8.21 15.91 2.51
C TYR A 143 8.99 14.61 2.38
N SER A 144 10.13 14.51 3.05
CA SER A 144 11.13 13.47 2.83
C SER A 144 10.69 12.07 3.27
N LYS A 145 9.86 11.94 4.32
CA LYS A 145 9.40 10.64 4.84
C LYS A 145 8.62 9.84 3.78
N ASN A 146 7.67 10.48 3.12
CA ASN A 146 6.79 9.88 2.12
C ASN A 146 7.11 10.36 0.69
N ARG A 147 8.15 11.20 0.51
CA ARG A 147 8.76 11.62 -0.77
C ARG A 147 7.76 12.29 -1.72
N PHE A 148 7.01 13.23 -1.20
CA PHE A 148 6.07 14.03 -1.99
C PHE A 148 6.30 15.54 -1.84
N TYR A 149 5.71 16.30 -2.75
CA TYR A 149 5.69 17.75 -2.74
C TYR A 149 4.31 18.27 -2.37
N TYR A 150 4.26 19.41 -1.68
CA TYR A 150 3.04 20.12 -1.39
C TYR A 150 3.20 21.63 -1.51
N SER A 151 2.27 22.24 -2.21
CA SER A 151 1.99 23.68 -2.21
C SER A 151 0.48 23.85 -2.37
N LEU A 152 -0.11 24.71 -1.57
CA LEU A 152 -1.55 25.01 -1.68
C LEU A 152 -1.91 25.54 -3.07
N HIS A 153 -1.07 26.40 -3.63
CA HIS A 153 -1.27 26.95 -4.97
C HIS A 153 -1.29 25.86 -6.05
N GLU A 154 -0.31 24.97 -6.02
CA GLU A 154 -0.23 23.85 -6.97
C GLU A 154 -1.42 22.89 -6.81
N ALA A 155 -1.81 22.58 -5.56
CA ALA A 155 -2.94 21.72 -5.27
C ALA A 155 -4.26 22.32 -5.81
N GLN A 156 -4.45 23.64 -5.70
CA GLN A 156 -5.64 24.32 -6.20
C GLN A 156 -5.80 24.24 -7.72
N LEU A 157 -4.73 24.03 -8.49
CA LEU A 157 -4.81 23.81 -9.95
C LEU A 157 -5.69 22.60 -10.29
N LEU A 158 -5.74 21.57 -9.42
CA LEU A 158 -6.56 20.40 -9.62
C LEU A 158 -8.05 20.69 -9.74
N GLN A 159 -8.53 21.79 -9.13
CA GLN A 159 -9.94 22.21 -9.22
C GLN A 159 -10.37 22.62 -10.64
N HIS A 160 -9.41 22.88 -11.53
CA HIS A 160 -9.68 23.25 -12.93
C HIS A 160 -9.50 22.06 -13.88
N LEU A 161 -9.24 20.87 -13.37
CA LEU A 161 -9.04 19.66 -14.14
C LEU A 161 -10.24 18.71 -13.95
N GLN A 162 -10.38 17.77 -14.89
CA GLN A 162 -11.31 16.65 -14.74
C GLN A 162 -10.58 15.37 -15.15
N PHE A 163 -10.05 14.66 -14.17
CA PHE A 163 -9.37 13.39 -14.40
C PHE A 163 -10.34 12.32 -14.89
N ASP A 164 -9.94 11.56 -15.92
CA ASP A 164 -10.66 10.36 -16.32
C ASP A 164 -10.55 9.29 -15.23
N LEU A 165 -9.34 9.08 -14.70
CA LEU A 165 -9.05 8.16 -13.60
C LEU A 165 -8.12 8.84 -12.58
N ALA A 166 -8.45 8.69 -11.29
CA ALA A 166 -7.55 9.06 -10.21
C ALA A 166 -7.28 7.84 -9.33
N PHE A 167 -5.99 7.54 -9.13
CA PHE A 167 -5.52 6.38 -8.40
C PHE A 167 -4.98 6.80 -7.04
N PHE A 168 -5.44 6.13 -5.99
CA PHE A 168 -5.11 6.41 -4.61
C PHE A 168 -4.62 5.14 -3.91
N GLY A 169 -3.46 5.20 -3.25
CA GLY A 169 -3.07 4.19 -2.29
C GLY A 169 -3.83 4.36 -0.97
N ALA A 170 -3.45 3.61 0.06
CA ALA A 170 -3.85 3.87 1.45
C ALA A 170 -2.69 3.63 2.40
N ALA A 171 -2.60 4.43 3.45
CA ALA A 171 -1.73 4.13 4.58
C ALA A 171 -2.44 3.23 5.59
N SER A 172 -3.76 3.39 5.73
CA SER A 172 -4.64 2.58 6.57
C SER A 172 -6.04 2.46 5.94
N LEU A 173 -6.68 1.30 6.18
CA LEU A 173 -8.08 0.98 5.82
C LEU A 173 -8.90 0.55 7.04
N SER A 174 -8.52 0.98 8.24
CA SER A 174 -9.18 0.57 9.48
C SER A 174 -10.69 0.84 9.43
N GLN A 175 -11.49 -0.20 9.64
CA GLN A 175 -12.97 -0.13 9.60
C GLN A 175 -13.53 0.49 8.31
N GLY A 176 -12.87 0.25 7.19
CA GLY A 176 -13.27 0.79 5.89
C GLY A 176 -12.94 2.28 5.68
N VAL A 177 -12.23 2.92 6.62
CA VAL A 177 -11.81 4.32 6.53
C VAL A 177 -10.44 4.40 5.88
N VAL A 178 -10.35 5.15 4.78
CA VAL A 178 -9.11 5.42 4.05
C VAL A 178 -8.41 6.61 4.68
N SER A 179 -7.22 6.40 5.22
CA SER A 179 -6.48 7.45 5.94
C SER A 179 -4.97 7.40 5.70
N TYR A 180 -4.29 8.52 6.05
CA TYR A 180 -2.88 8.78 5.76
C TYR A 180 -2.17 9.46 6.95
N GLU A 181 -0.83 9.56 6.87
CA GLU A 181 0.01 10.12 7.92
C GLU A 181 0.21 11.64 7.85
N ASP A 182 0.05 12.23 6.66
CA ASP A 182 0.37 13.63 6.38
C ASP A 182 -0.88 14.39 5.92
N GLU A 183 -1.20 15.51 6.58
CA GLU A 183 -2.35 16.35 6.28
C GLU A 183 -2.26 16.96 4.87
N GLU A 184 -1.07 17.39 4.49
CA GLU A 184 -0.80 18.01 3.19
C GLU A 184 -0.97 17.01 2.03
N ASP A 185 -0.63 15.74 2.27
CA ASP A 185 -0.86 14.65 1.31
C ASP A 185 -2.37 14.45 1.09
N VAL A 186 -3.14 14.41 2.18
CA VAL A 186 -4.60 14.29 2.12
C VAL A 186 -5.24 15.48 1.44
N ALA A 187 -4.74 16.70 1.66
CA ALA A 187 -5.28 17.90 1.02
C ALA A 187 -5.19 17.83 -0.52
N VAL A 188 -4.06 17.34 -1.08
CA VAL A 188 -3.92 17.11 -2.53
C VAL A 188 -4.91 16.04 -3.01
N LYS A 189 -5.00 14.93 -2.27
CA LYS A 189 -5.87 13.80 -2.63
C LYS A 189 -7.34 14.16 -2.62
N GLN A 190 -7.80 14.96 -1.66
CA GLN A 190 -9.18 15.45 -1.61
C GLN A 190 -9.55 16.24 -2.87
N LEU A 191 -8.67 17.14 -3.31
CA LEU A 191 -8.89 17.90 -4.54
C LEU A 191 -8.87 17.00 -5.77
N ALA A 192 -7.96 16.03 -5.85
CA ALA A 192 -7.92 15.06 -6.93
C ALA A 192 -9.17 14.15 -6.96
N MET A 193 -9.68 13.72 -5.79
CA MET A 193 -10.94 12.95 -5.70
C MET A 193 -12.14 13.76 -6.23
N GLN A 194 -12.22 15.04 -5.88
CA GLN A 194 -13.29 15.92 -6.37
C GLN A 194 -13.21 16.15 -7.88
N ALA A 195 -12.00 16.16 -8.43
CA ALA A 195 -11.73 16.39 -9.85
C ALA A 195 -11.79 15.10 -10.71
N ALA A 196 -12.01 13.92 -10.12
CA ALA A 196 -11.98 12.64 -10.83
C ALA A 196 -13.38 12.16 -11.21
N ARG A 197 -13.50 11.64 -12.46
CA ARG A 197 -14.71 10.90 -12.92
C ARG A 197 -14.75 9.51 -12.32
N THR A 198 -13.61 8.83 -12.29
CA THR A 198 -13.48 7.48 -11.71
C THR A 198 -12.35 7.48 -10.68
N LYS A 199 -12.68 7.07 -9.47
CA LYS A 199 -11.78 7.00 -8.32
C LYS A 199 -11.41 5.56 -8.04
N ILE A 200 -10.12 5.26 -8.03
CA ILE A 200 -9.59 3.91 -7.88
C ILE A 200 -8.73 3.85 -6.62
N LEU A 201 -9.16 3.08 -5.64
CA LEU A 201 -8.36 2.74 -4.47
C LEU A 201 -7.49 1.53 -4.79
N ILE A 202 -6.17 1.63 -4.56
CA ILE A 202 -5.25 0.49 -4.68
C ILE A 202 -4.60 0.29 -3.33
N ALA A 203 -5.03 -0.74 -2.60
CA ALA A 203 -4.59 -0.95 -1.24
C ALA A 203 -4.61 -2.43 -0.85
N GLU A 204 -3.48 -2.88 -0.29
CA GLU A 204 -3.28 -4.23 0.19
C GLU A 204 -4.10 -4.50 1.46
N SER A 205 -4.45 -5.74 1.69
CA SER A 205 -5.20 -6.21 2.86
C SER A 205 -4.49 -5.94 4.21
N ASP A 206 -3.15 -5.83 4.21
CA ASP A 206 -2.38 -5.49 5.42
C ASP A 206 -2.71 -4.10 5.99
N LYS A 207 -3.36 -3.24 5.19
CA LYS A 207 -3.78 -1.89 5.61
C LYS A 207 -4.98 -1.88 6.58
N TYR A 208 -5.73 -2.99 6.67
CA TYR A 208 -6.85 -3.09 7.62
C TYR A 208 -6.45 -2.99 9.08
N GLU A 209 -5.25 -3.44 9.43
CA GLU A 209 -4.74 -3.41 10.79
C GLU A 209 -3.95 -2.14 11.13
N LYS A 210 -3.76 -1.25 10.15
CA LYS A 210 -3.02 0.01 10.32
C LYS A 210 -3.94 1.14 10.70
N HIS A 211 -3.40 2.12 11.43
CA HIS A 211 -4.10 3.33 11.84
C HIS A 211 -3.30 4.54 11.40
N SER A 212 -3.99 5.52 10.85
CA SER A 212 -3.44 6.81 10.42
C SER A 212 -4.34 7.95 10.89
N LYS A 213 -3.82 9.19 10.80
CA LYS A 213 -4.40 10.36 11.49
C LYS A 213 -5.39 11.14 10.62
N TYR A 214 -5.12 11.23 9.31
CA TYR A 214 -5.83 12.14 8.42
C TYR A 214 -6.70 11.33 7.46
N ILE A 215 -8.00 11.58 7.51
CA ILE A 215 -9.02 10.82 6.78
C ILE A 215 -9.20 11.45 5.39
N LEU A 216 -9.16 10.61 4.35
CA LEU A 216 -9.55 10.98 3.00
C LEU A 216 -11.05 10.72 2.76
N GLY A 217 -11.53 9.56 3.18
CA GLY A 217 -12.89 9.11 2.98
C GLY A 217 -13.06 7.66 3.42
N LYS A 218 -14.02 6.97 2.84
CA LYS A 218 -14.28 5.53 3.05
C LYS A 218 -14.05 4.76 1.76
N ILE A 219 -13.92 3.43 1.83
CA ILE A 219 -13.82 2.58 0.65
C ILE A 219 -15.03 2.81 -0.28
N GLU A 220 -16.24 3.02 0.26
CA GLU A 220 -17.47 3.26 -0.51
C GLU A 220 -17.49 4.60 -1.28
N ASP A 221 -16.52 5.49 -1.08
CA ASP A 221 -16.36 6.73 -1.84
C ASP A 221 -15.57 6.54 -3.15
N PHE A 222 -15.09 5.30 -3.41
CA PHE A 222 -14.36 4.92 -4.62
C PHE A 222 -15.24 4.06 -5.54
N ASP A 223 -14.97 4.13 -6.84
CA ASP A 223 -15.66 3.32 -7.84
C ASP A 223 -15.05 1.91 -7.94
N TYR A 224 -13.71 1.82 -7.76
CA TYR A 224 -12.96 0.56 -7.76
C TYR A 224 -12.08 0.46 -6.52
N TRP A 225 -11.95 -0.76 -6.03
CA TRP A 225 -10.95 -1.12 -5.05
C TRP A 225 -10.13 -2.32 -5.54
N ILE A 226 -8.84 -2.10 -5.79
CA ILE A 226 -7.87 -3.12 -6.19
C ILE A 226 -7.11 -3.57 -4.95
N THR A 227 -7.13 -4.87 -4.66
CA THR A 227 -6.49 -5.45 -3.47
C THR A 227 -5.71 -6.72 -3.83
N ASP A 228 -4.85 -7.20 -2.93
CA ASP A 228 -3.95 -8.33 -3.12
C ASP A 228 -4.66 -9.68 -3.02
N LYS A 229 -5.79 -9.75 -2.34
CA LYS A 229 -6.58 -10.97 -2.15
C LYS A 229 -8.05 -10.65 -1.88
N GLU A 230 -8.89 -11.67 -1.92
CA GLU A 230 -10.30 -11.57 -1.59
C GLU A 230 -10.50 -11.01 -0.18
N PRO A 231 -11.26 -9.91 -0.03
CA PRO A 231 -11.58 -9.35 1.27
C PRO A 231 -12.56 -10.23 2.05
N ASP A 232 -12.73 -9.92 3.35
CA ASP A 232 -13.71 -10.56 4.22
C ASP A 232 -15.12 -10.53 3.59
N PRO A 233 -15.88 -11.64 3.58
CA PRO A 233 -17.22 -11.71 2.98
C PRO A 233 -18.21 -10.66 3.51
N ASP A 234 -18.16 -10.33 4.81
CA ASP A 234 -19.04 -9.32 5.39
C ASP A 234 -18.71 -7.92 4.84
N LEU A 235 -17.43 -7.64 4.59
CA LEU A 235 -16.99 -6.40 3.96
C LEU A 235 -17.43 -6.36 2.49
N VAL A 236 -17.25 -7.45 1.75
CA VAL A 236 -17.68 -7.54 0.35
C VAL A 236 -19.17 -7.27 0.24
N GLU A 237 -20.02 -7.90 1.09
CA GLU A 237 -21.47 -7.68 1.08
C GLU A 237 -21.85 -6.24 1.43
N SER A 238 -21.11 -5.58 2.37
CA SER A 238 -21.35 -4.18 2.74
C SER A 238 -21.02 -3.18 1.63
N LEU A 239 -20.11 -3.53 0.72
CA LEU A 239 -19.66 -2.73 -0.42
C LEU A 239 -20.37 -3.09 -1.73
N LYS A 240 -21.22 -4.10 -1.72
CA LYS A 240 -21.98 -4.54 -2.89
C LYS A 240 -22.78 -3.39 -3.50
N ASP A 241 -22.78 -3.32 -4.81
CA ASP A 241 -23.43 -2.26 -5.60
C ASP A 241 -22.86 -0.82 -5.39
N LYS A 242 -21.82 -0.67 -4.55
CA LYS A 242 -21.16 0.61 -4.30
C LYS A 242 -19.77 0.67 -4.91
N VAL A 243 -18.99 -0.41 -4.78
CA VAL A 243 -17.58 -0.47 -5.19
C VAL A 243 -17.31 -1.75 -5.97
N THR A 244 -16.66 -1.63 -7.10
CA THR A 244 -16.16 -2.80 -7.84
C THR A 244 -14.83 -3.24 -7.24
N ILE A 245 -14.81 -4.45 -6.64
CA ILE A 245 -13.59 -5.00 -6.02
C ILE A 245 -12.87 -5.88 -7.04
N LEU A 246 -11.58 -5.60 -7.27
CA LEU A 246 -10.69 -6.34 -8.18
C LEU A 246 -9.53 -6.96 -7.39
N TYR A 247 -9.27 -8.25 -7.59
CA TYR A 247 -8.11 -8.97 -7.05
C TYR A 247 -7.73 -10.13 -7.98
N ASP A 248 -6.50 -10.64 -7.87
CA ASP A 248 -6.05 -11.77 -8.67
C ASP A 248 -6.88 -13.04 -8.33
N GLY A 249 -7.37 -13.74 -9.36
CA GLY A 249 -8.23 -14.93 -9.20
C GLY A 249 -9.74 -14.64 -9.23
N LYS A 250 -10.17 -13.37 -9.30
CA LYS A 250 -11.54 -13.03 -9.66
C LYS A 250 -11.63 -13.00 -11.18
N ASP A 251 -12.35 -13.96 -11.78
CA ASP A 251 -12.62 -13.96 -13.21
C ASP A 251 -13.20 -12.59 -13.61
N SER A 252 -12.49 -11.91 -14.48
CA SER A 252 -12.94 -10.63 -15.02
C SER A 252 -14.03 -10.91 -16.06
N ASP A 253 -15.28 -11.05 -15.61
CA ASP A 253 -16.46 -10.96 -16.47
C ASP A 253 -16.66 -9.50 -16.95
N TYR A 254 -15.66 -8.98 -17.64
CA TYR A 254 -15.77 -7.69 -18.32
C TYR A 254 -15.44 -7.87 -19.80
N GLU A 255 -16.44 -8.33 -20.58
CA GLU A 255 -16.56 -8.05 -22.00
C GLU A 255 -17.18 -6.66 -22.25
#